data_41aadd329f801d140e63cffb8bad2af6
#
_entry.id   41aadd329f801d140e63cffb8bad2af6
#
_cell.length_a   1.000
_cell.length_b   1.000
_cell.length_c   1.000
_cell.angle_alpha   90.00
_cell.angle_beta   90.00
_cell.angle_gamma   90.00
#
_symmetry.space_group_name_H-M   'P 1'
#
loop_
_entity.id
_entity.type
_entity.pdbx_description
1 polymer ?
#
loop_
_entity_poly.entity_id
_entity_poly.type
_entity_poly.pdbx_seq_one_letter_code
_entity_poly.pdbx_strand_id
1 'polypeptide(L)'
;PYAHQQIARQMEDGTVTKRYCAFVYGSPPHPEGEVNAPIGRLPGHPRLRAVVPDGAPSLTRYAVTTRYGCGACKLSVSLATGRTHQIRVHMQFLGCPLIGDPDYVGDPAVFAPLARELAGVIDRQALHASYLAFRHPVTGERMELTAPLPDDMRRLERELTRLSQSRDM
;
A
#
# COMPACT_ATOMS: atom_id res chain seq x y z
N PRO A 1 25.17 9.77 -12.63
CA PRO A 1 25.86 9.17 -13.75
C PRO A 1 25.29 7.83 -14.14
N TYR A 2 26.03 6.92 -14.74
CA TYR A 2 25.56 5.76 -15.51
C TYR A 2 24.56 4.86 -14.75
N ALA A 3 24.90 4.39 -13.57
CA ALA A 3 24.02 3.49 -12.79
C ALA A 3 22.65 4.11 -12.51
N HIS A 4 22.61 5.39 -12.14
CA HIS A 4 21.36 6.11 -11.91
C HIS A 4 20.48 6.15 -13.16
N GLN A 5 21.07 6.45 -14.32
CA GLN A 5 20.36 6.50 -15.60
C GLN A 5 19.79 5.13 -15.98
N GLN A 6 20.56 4.04 -15.78
CA GLN A 6 20.11 2.68 -16.09
C GLN A 6 18.94 2.25 -15.19
N ILE A 7 19.00 2.54 -13.90
CA ILE A 7 17.89 2.24 -12.96
C ILE A 7 16.66 3.10 -13.28
N ALA A 8 16.84 4.40 -13.56
CA ALA A 8 15.73 5.27 -13.96
C ALA A 8 15.02 4.75 -15.21
N ARG A 9 15.78 4.36 -16.24
CA ARG A 9 15.24 3.75 -17.46
C ARG A 9 14.47 2.47 -17.17
N GLN A 10 14.99 1.56 -16.35
CA GLN A 10 14.28 0.35 -15.95
C GLN A 10 12.97 0.65 -15.20
N MET A 11 12.92 1.73 -14.41
CA MET A 11 11.70 2.19 -13.78
C MET A 11 10.68 2.72 -14.79
N GLU A 12 11.12 3.48 -15.77
CA GLU A 12 10.29 4.02 -16.85
C GLU A 12 9.74 2.91 -17.77
N ASP A 13 10.59 1.95 -18.12
CA ASP A 13 10.24 0.78 -18.96
C ASP A 13 9.39 -0.26 -18.22
N GLY A 14 9.14 -0.08 -16.91
CA GLY A 14 8.34 -0.99 -16.10
C GLY A 14 9.01 -2.36 -15.84
N THR A 15 10.31 -2.49 -16.06
CA THR A 15 11.06 -3.74 -15.85
C THR A 15 11.48 -3.96 -14.40
N VAL A 16 11.36 -2.94 -13.55
CA VAL A 16 11.55 -3.05 -12.09
C VAL A 16 10.30 -3.62 -11.46
N THR A 17 10.42 -4.76 -10.80
CA THR A 17 9.31 -5.34 -10.02
C THR A 17 9.35 -4.81 -8.60
N LYS A 18 8.25 -4.24 -8.15
CA LYS A 18 8.06 -3.73 -6.77
C LYS A 18 6.83 -4.39 -6.16
N ARG A 19 6.98 -5.01 -4.97
CA ARG A 19 5.85 -5.50 -4.18
C ARG A 19 5.87 -4.91 -2.79
N TYR A 20 4.68 -4.67 -2.30
CA TYR A 20 4.46 -4.07 -0.99
C TYR A 20 3.53 -4.96 -0.18
N CYS A 21 3.74 -4.98 1.13
CA CYS A 21 2.78 -5.46 2.10
C CYS A 21 2.02 -4.26 2.67
N ALA A 22 0.70 -4.33 2.67
CA ALA A 22 -0.17 -3.29 3.20
C ALA A 22 -1.21 -3.87 4.15
N PHE A 23 -1.52 -3.16 5.24
CA PHE A 23 -2.68 -3.45 6.07
C PHE A 23 -3.70 -2.33 5.89
N VAL A 24 -4.93 -2.70 5.60
CA VAL A 24 -6.02 -1.76 5.29
C VAL A 24 -7.21 -1.98 6.20
N TYR A 25 -7.95 -0.91 6.46
CA TYR A 25 -9.29 -1.00 7.03
C TYR A 25 -10.27 -1.53 5.99
N GLY A 26 -11.27 -2.27 6.43
CA GLY A 26 -12.29 -2.83 5.57
C GLY A 26 -11.79 -4.04 4.77
N SER A 27 -12.50 -4.34 3.71
CA SER A 27 -12.23 -5.47 2.83
C SER A 27 -12.46 -5.07 1.38
N PRO A 28 -11.45 -5.21 0.52
CA PRO A 28 -11.65 -5.03 -0.91
C PRO A 28 -12.79 -5.92 -1.44
N PRO A 29 -13.55 -5.45 -2.46
CA PRO A 29 -14.72 -6.17 -2.96
C PRO A 29 -14.38 -7.54 -3.55
N HIS A 30 -13.17 -7.68 -4.07
CA HIS A 30 -12.67 -8.93 -4.67
C HIS A 30 -11.39 -9.39 -3.98
N PRO A 31 -11.07 -10.71 -3.99
CA PRO A 31 -9.84 -11.24 -3.41
C PRO A 31 -8.58 -10.74 -4.12
N GLU A 32 -8.69 -10.37 -5.38
CA GLU A 32 -7.67 -9.70 -6.17
C GLU A 32 -8.30 -8.70 -7.14
N GLY A 33 -7.56 -7.70 -7.54
CA GLY A 33 -8.05 -6.69 -8.45
C GLY A 33 -7.03 -5.61 -8.77
N GLU A 34 -7.49 -4.62 -9.51
CA GLU A 34 -6.68 -3.46 -9.84
C GLU A 34 -7.47 -2.16 -9.66
N VAL A 35 -6.74 -1.12 -9.27
CA VAL A 35 -7.22 0.26 -9.25
C VAL A 35 -6.53 0.99 -10.39
N ASN A 36 -7.26 1.27 -11.45
CA ASN A 36 -6.82 2.04 -12.61
C ASN A 36 -7.50 3.41 -12.55
N ALA A 37 -6.85 4.36 -11.88
CA ALA A 37 -7.40 5.69 -11.64
C ALA A 37 -6.29 6.75 -11.68
N PRO A 38 -6.47 7.85 -12.41
CA PRO A 38 -5.44 8.88 -12.58
C PRO A 38 -5.21 9.65 -11.28
N ILE A 39 -3.94 9.91 -10.95
CA ILE A 39 -3.55 10.60 -9.73
C ILE A 39 -2.96 11.98 -10.06
N GLY A 40 -3.48 13.01 -9.42
CA GLY A 40 -2.99 14.37 -9.49
C GLY A 40 -2.79 15.00 -8.11
N ARG A 41 -2.53 16.30 -8.09
CA ARG A 41 -2.47 17.08 -6.85
C ARG A 41 -3.86 17.26 -6.28
N LEU A 42 -4.01 17.10 -4.96
CA LEU A 42 -5.26 17.48 -4.29
C LEU A 42 -5.39 19.02 -4.33
N PRO A 43 -6.48 19.57 -4.88
CA PRO A 43 -6.69 21.02 -4.89
C PRO A 43 -6.58 21.62 -3.48
N GLY A 44 -5.83 22.72 -3.35
CA GLY A 44 -5.59 23.37 -2.06
C GLY A 44 -4.53 22.72 -1.16
N HIS A 45 -3.93 21.60 -1.55
CA HIS A 45 -2.91 20.91 -0.76
C HIS A 45 -1.62 20.67 -1.55
N PRO A 46 -0.49 21.33 -1.19
CA PRO A 46 0.73 21.25 -2.01
C PRO A 46 1.38 19.86 -2.03
N ARG A 47 1.18 19.07 -0.99
CA ARG A 47 1.82 17.75 -0.82
C ARG A 47 0.90 16.55 -1.05
N LEU A 48 -0.42 16.71 -0.85
CA LEU A 48 -1.35 15.61 -0.98
C LEU A 48 -1.72 15.33 -2.45
N ARG A 49 -2.13 14.11 -2.69
CA ARG A 49 -2.58 13.61 -4.00
C ARG A 49 -4.01 13.10 -3.88
N ALA A 50 -4.69 13.04 -5.02
CA ALA A 50 -6.04 12.48 -5.11
C ALA A 50 -6.24 11.85 -6.48
N VAL A 51 -7.26 11.00 -6.59
CA VAL A 51 -7.78 10.59 -7.90
C VAL A 51 -8.50 11.80 -8.49
N VAL A 52 -8.00 12.27 -9.63
CA VAL A 52 -8.56 13.44 -10.37
C VAL A 52 -8.58 13.13 -11.86
N PRO A 53 -9.58 13.62 -12.62
CA PRO A 53 -9.76 13.27 -14.04
C PRO A 53 -8.57 13.61 -14.95
N ASP A 54 -7.87 14.70 -14.65
CA ASP A 54 -6.70 15.22 -15.37
C ASP A 54 -5.37 14.77 -14.76
N GLY A 55 -5.41 13.80 -13.86
CA GLY A 55 -4.23 13.22 -13.21
C GLY A 55 -3.38 12.35 -14.13
N ALA A 56 -2.18 12.03 -13.69
CA ALA A 56 -1.31 11.09 -14.40
C ALA A 56 -1.87 9.66 -14.33
N PRO A 57 -1.91 8.91 -15.45
CA PRO A 57 -2.33 7.52 -15.46
C PRO A 57 -1.61 6.70 -14.39
N SER A 58 -2.38 5.95 -13.61
CA SER A 58 -1.86 5.23 -12.45
C SER A 58 -2.58 3.90 -12.28
N LEU A 59 -1.81 2.82 -12.15
CA LEU A 59 -2.31 1.46 -12.02
C LEU A 59 -1.66 0.76 -10.84
N THR A 60 -2.49 0.33 -9.90
CA THR A 60 -2.11 -0.47 -8.72
C THR A 60 -2.86 -1.79 -8.76
N ARG A 61 -2.14 -2.92 -8.58
CA ARG A 61 -2.75 -4.25 -8.42
C ARG A 61 -2.65 -4.69 -6.98
N TYR A 62 -3.67 -5.38 -6.50
CA TYR A 62 -3.69 -5.94 -5.16
C TYR A 62 -4.17 -7.39 -5.15
N ALA A 63 -3.73 -8.15 -4.16
CA ALA A 63 -4.28 -9.44 -3.78
C ALA A 63 -4.44 -9.48 -2.26
N VAL A 64 -5.60 -9.91 -1.78
CA VAL A 64 -5.86 -10.11 -0.36
C VAL A 64 -5.16 -11.38 0.09
N THR A 65 -4.20 -11.25 1.00
CA THR A 65 -3.46 -12.39 1.56
C THR A 65 -4.06 -12.88 2.88
N THR A 66 -4.71 -11.99 3.63
CA THR A 66 -5.40 -12.35 4.88
C THR A 66 -6.60 -11.43 5.08
N ARG A 67 -7.74 -12.01 5.47
CA ARG A 67 -8.91 -11.27 5.95
C ARG A 67 -9.02 -11.46 7.44
N TYR A 68 -9.06 -10.38 8.20
CA TYR A 68 -9.23 -10.40 9.64
C TYR A 68 -10.70 -10.17 9.99
N GLY A 69 -11.29 -11.04 10.82
CA GLY A 69 -12.70 -10.93 11.27
C GLY A 69 -13.04 -9.62 11.98
N CYS A 70 -12.02 -8.87 12.42
CA CYS A 70 -12.19 -7.55 13.02
C CYS A 70 -12.44 -6.41 12.00
N GLY A 71 -12.48 -6.68 10.71
CA GLY A 71 -12.75 -5.66 9.69
C GLY A 71 -11.49 -5.00 9.11
N ALA A 72 -10.43 -5.79 8.95
CA ALA A 72 -9.18 -5.40 8.30
C ALA A 72 -8.71 -6.46 7.33
N CYS A 73 -7.81 -6.09 6.41
CA CYS A 73 -7.16 -7.02 5.49
C CYS A 73 -5.66 -6.75 5.39
N LYS A 74 -4.91 -7.82 5.15
CA LYS A 74 -3.53 -7.76 4.67
C LYS A 74 -3.51 -7.97 3.17
N LEU A 75 -2.80 -7.11 2.46
CA LEU A 75 -2.71 -7.12 1.01
C LEU A 75 -1.27 -7.28 0.55
N SER A 76 -1.09 -8.03 -0.54
CA SER A 76 0.07 -7.90 -1.41
C SER A 76 -0.27 -6.89 -2.50
N VAL A 77 0.56 -5.87 -2.68
CA VAL A 77 0.31 -4.79 -3.64
C VAL A 77 1.48 -4.69 -4.61
N SER A 78 1.19 -4.55 -5.90
CA SER A 78 2.19 -4.30 -6.94
C SER A 78 1.84 -3.06 -7.75
N LEU A 79 2.87 -2.38 -8.25
CA LEU A 79 2.73 -1.12 -8.97
C LEU A 79 3.17 -1.29 -10.42
N ALA A 80 2.27 -1.02 -11.37
CA ALA A 80 2.62 -0.84 -12.79
C ALA A 80 3.14 0.58 -13.07
N THR A 81 2.75 1.55 -12.24
CA THR A 81 3.21 2.96 -12.27
C THR A 81 3.73 3.34 -10.88
N GLY A 82 4.45 4.45 -10.76
CA GLY A 82 5.06 4.88 -9.50
C GLY A 82 4.80 6.35 -9.17
N ARG A 83 3.54 6.74 -8.99
CA ARG A 83 3.19 8.13 -8.63
C ARG A 83 3.33 8.36 -7.12
N THR A 84 3.57 9.61 -6.75
CA THR A 84 3.64 10.03 -5.34
C THR A 84 2.39 9.58 -4.59
N HIS A 85 2.56 8.91 -3.46
CA HIS A 85 1.50 8.38 -2.60
C HIS A 85 0.51 7.40 -3.29
N GLN A 86 0.87 6.81 -4.42
CA GLN A 86 -0.06 6.05 -5.27
C GLN A 86 -0.84 4.97 -4.51
N ILE A 87 -0.17 4.10 -3.73
CA ILE A 87 -0.85 3.05 -2.97
C ILE A 87 -1.81 3.66 -1.95
N ARG A 88 -1.37 4.69 -1.23
CA ARG A 88 -2.16 5.37 -0.20
C ARG A 88 -3.46 5.93 -0.78
N VAL A 89 -3.34 6.67 -1.90
CA VAL A 89 -4.48 7.27 -2.63
C VAL A 89 -5.41 6.19 -3.20
N HIS A 90 -4.86 5.18 -3.85
CA HIS A 90 -5.67 4.13 -4.47
C HIS A 90 -6.39 3.26 -3.43
N MET A 91 -5.78 2.97 -2.29
CA MET A 91 -6.45 2.22 -1.22
C MET A 91 -7.56 3.05 -0.57
N GLN A 92 -7.35 4.34 -0.37
CA GLN A 92 -8.43 5.25 0.08
C GLN A 92 -9.56 5.31 -0.97
N PHE A 93 -9.25 5.48 -2.24
CA PHE A 93 -10.21 5.50 -3.34
C PHE A 93 -11.02 4.20 -3.44
N LEU A 94 -10.40 3.06 -3.17
CA LEU A 94 -11.06 1.75 -3.11
C LEU A 94 -11.98 1.59 -1.89
N GLY A 95 -11.99 2.55 -0.96
CA GLY A 95 -12.72 2.45 0.30
C GLY A 95 -12.04 1.59 1.37
N CYS A 96 -10.78 1.24 1.15
CA CYS A 96 -9.96 0.43 2.05
C CYS A 96 -8.67 1.17 2.44
N PRO A 97 -8.74 2.29 3.19
CA PRO A 97 -7.56 3.10 3.50
C PRO A 97 -6.55 2.33 4.35
N LEU A 98 -5.27 2.71 4.24
CA LEU A 98 -4.21 2.09 5.03
C LEU A 98 -4.40 2.35 6.53
N ILE A 99 -4.18 1.34 7.34
CA ILE A 99 -4.17 1.48 8.80
C ILE A 99 -3.01 2.41 9.19
N GLY A 100 -3.28 3.34 10.12
CA GLY A 100 -2.28 4.28 10.63
C GLY A 100 -1.90 5.42 9.67
N ASP A 101 -2.53 5.53 8.50
CA ASP A 101 -2.24 6.63 7.58
C ASP A 101 -2.82 7.94 8.12
N PRO A 102 -1.99 8.98 8.37
CA PRO A 102 -2.46 10.23 8.95
C PRO A 102 -3.15 11.16 7.93
N ASP A 103 -2.91 10.97 6.63
CA ASP A 103 -3.35 11.89 5.59
C ASP A 103 -4.51 11.33 4.75
N TYR A 104 -4.47 10.03 4.47
CA TYR A 104 -5.44 9.34 3.60
C TYR A 104 -6.34 8.45 4.45
N VAL A 105 -7.19 9.09 5.23
CA VAL A 105 -8.13 8.44 6.13
C VAL A 105 -9.43 8.06 5.42
N GLY A 106 -10.09 7.03 5.94
CA GLY A 106 -11.42 6.66 5.49
C GLY A 106 -12.52 7.35 6.28
N ASP A 107 -13.76 6.87 6.07
CA ASP A 107 -14.91 7.38 6.83
C ASP A 107 -14.76 7.04 8.33
N PRO A 108 -14.66 8.05 9.21
CA PRO A 108 -14.56 7.82 10.65
C PRO A 108 -15.75 7.05 11.24
N ALA A 109 -16.95 7.20 10.69
CA ALA A 109 -18.13 6.49 11.15
C ALA A 109 -17.97 4.96 10.98
N VAL A 110 -17.24 4.53 9.96
CA VAL A 110 -17.01 3.12 9.66
C VAL A 110 -15.78 2.58 10.40
N PHE A 111 -14.67 3.31 10.41
CA PHE A 111 -13.37 2.78 10.83
C PHE A 111 -12.95 3.17 12.25
N ALA A 112 -13.57 4.18 12.87
CA ALA A 112 -13.21 4.62 14.21
C ALA A 112 -13.24 3.54 15.30
N PRO A 113 -14.16 2.57 15.31
CA PRO A 113 -14.12 1.50 16.32
C PRO A 113 -12.81 0.72 16.29
N LEU A 114 -12.42 0.21 15.12
CA LEU A 114 -11.17 -0.53 14.97
C LEU A 114 -9.94 0.37 15.14
N ALA A 115 -10.00 1.63 14.66
CA ALA A 115 -8.91 2.57 14.84
C ALA A 115 -8.60 2.87 16.31
N ARG A 116 -9.63 2.92 17.19
CA ARG A 116 -9.44 3.06 18.65
C ARG A 116 -8.77 1.83 19.26
N GLU A 117 -9.17 0.63 18.84
CA GLU A 117 -8.58 -0.62 19.32
C GLU A 117 -7.10 -0.74 18.91
N LEU A 118 -6.72 -0.16 17.77
CA LEU A 118 -5.35 -0.15 17.22
C LEU A 118 -4.53 1.08 17.65
N ALA A 119 -5.08 1.95 18.52
CA ALA A 119 -4.37 3.15 18.97
C ALA A 119 -3.02 2.80 19.63
N GLY A 120 -1.94 3.44 19.20
CA GLY A 120 -0.59 3.19 19.69
C GLY A 120 0.09 1.91 19.19
N VAL A 121 -0.58 1.11 18.36
CA VAL A 121 0.02 -0.09 17.75
C VAL A 121 0.95 0.28 16.60
N ILE A 122 0.50 1.23 15.78
CA ILE A 122 1.28 1.79 14.66
C ILE A 122 0.97 3.29 14.53
N ASP A 123 2.00 4.10 14.27
CA ASP A 123 1.94 5.57 14.19
C ASP A 123 2.22 6.14 12.78
N ARG A 124 2.25 5.27 11.80
CA ARG A 124 2.46 5.57 10.38
C ARG A 124 1.58 4.68 9.51
N GLN A 125 1.47 5.01 8.23
CA GLN A 125 0.81 4.12 7.27
C GLN A 125 1.40 2.69 7.31
N ALA A 126 0.55 1.70 7.47
CA ALA A 126 0.91 0.28 7.48
C ALA A 126 1.22 -0.23 6.07
N LEU A 127 2.33 0.30 5.51
CA LEU A 127 2.81 0.02 4.17
C LEU A 127 4.32 -0.24 4.21
N HIS A 128 4.75 -1.34 3.56
CA HIS A 128 6.12 -1.79 3.56
C HIS A 128 6.52 -2.32 2.18
N ALA A 129 7.62 -1.82 1.62
CA ALA A 129 8.22 -2.36 0.40
C ALA A 129 8.92 -3.69 0.76
N SER A 130 8.28 -4.80 0.41
CA SER A 130 8.71 -6.15 0.82
C SER A 130 9.58 -6.86 -0.21
N TYR A 131 9.52 -6.43 -1.48
CA TYR A 131 10.28 -7.05 -2.56
C TYR A 131 10.61 -6.03 -3.65
N LEU A 132 11.85 -6.13 -4.15
CA LEU A 132 12.34 -5.35 -5.27
C LEU A 132 13.17 -6.26 -6.18
N ALA A 133 12.88 -6.26 -7.49
CA ALA A 133 13.73 -6.90 -8.48
C ALA A 133 14.04 -5.94 -9.64
N PHE A 134 15.29 -5.94 -10.07
CA PHE A 134 15.78 -5.12 -11.16
C PHE A 134 17.03 -5.76 -11.78
N ARG A 135 17.51 -5.26 -12.91
CA ARG A 135 18.80 -5.68 -13.47
C ARG A 135 19.92 -4.77 -12.96
N HIS A 136 21.02 -5.40 -12.49
CA HIS A 136 22.18 -4.65 -12.05
C HIS A 136 22.70 -3.77 -13.20
N PRO A 137 22.90 -2.45 -12.98
CA PRO A 137 23.14 -1.49 -14.08
C PRO A 137 24.46 -1.69 -14.85
N VAL A 138 25.40 -2.43 -14.27
CA VAL A 138 26.71 -2.69 -14.91
C VAL A 138 26.79 -4.14 -15.42
N THR A 139 26.46 -5.13 -14.58
CA THR A 139 26.60 -6.56 -14.94
C THR A 139 25.42 -7.11 -15.72
N GLY A 140 24.24 -6.45 -15.67
CA GLY A 140 23.00 -6.96 -16.27
C GLY A 140 22.34 -8.11 -15.51
N GLU A 141 22.96 -8.61 -14.44
CA GLU A 141 22.42 -9.69 -13.62
C GLU A 141 21.12 -9.29 -12.95
N ARG A 142 20.20 -10.26 -12.81
CA ARG A 142 18.94 -10.04 -12.08
C ARG A 142 19.23 -9.98 -10.60
N MET A 143 18.91 -8.85 -9.99
CA MET A 143 18.97 -8.62 -8.55
C MET A 143 17.57 -8.80 -7.96
N GLU A 144 17.44 -9.59 -6.90
CA GLU A 144 16.20 -9.77 -6.14
C GLU A 144 16.47 -9.49 -4.67
N LEU A 145 15.74 -8.54 -4.11
CA LEU A 145 15.88 -8.08 -2.74
C LEU A 145 14.56 -8.27 -2.02
N THR A 146 14.62 -8.87 -0.83
CA THR A 146 13.46 -9.01 0.06
C THR A 146 13.75 -8.31 1.38
N ALA A 147 12.73 -7.66 1.93
CA ALA A 147 12.79 -7.05 3.25
C ALA A 147 11.73 -7.69 4.15
N PRO A 148 12.10 -8.22 5.32
CA PRO A 148 11.14 -8.78 6.27
C PRO A 148 10.20 -7.70 6.78
N LEU A 149 9.00 -8.11 7.20
CA LEU A 149 8.01 -7.20 7.78
C LEU A 149 8.60 -6.50 9.02
N PRO A 150 8.55 -5.17 9.13
CA PRO A 150 9.10 -4.43 10.28
C PRO A 150 8.31 -4.69 11.56
N ASP A 151 8.95 -4.42 12.71
CA ASP A 151 8.43 -4.77 14.03
C ASP A 151 7.06 -4.15 14.35
N ASP A 152 6.85 -2.91 13.96
CA ASP A 152 5.56 -2.22 14.13
C ASP A 152 4.44 -2.90 13.35
N MET A 153 4.69 -3.33 12.11
CA MET A 153 3.73 -4.05 11.30
C MET A 153 3.54 -5.50 11.76
N ARG A 154 4.57 -6.14 12.34
CA ARG A 154 4.41 -7.45 13.01
C ARG A 154 3.55 -7.35 14.28
N ARG A 155 3.71 -6.26 15.04
CA ARG A 155 2.81 -6.00 16.19
C ARG A 155 1.37 -5.79 15.72
N LEU A 156 1.17 -5.00 14.67
CA LEU A 156 -0.14 -4.79 14.07
C LEU A 156 -0.78 -6.11 13.64
N GLU A 157 -0.05 -6.97 12.96
CA GLU A 157 -0.54 -8.27 12.49
C GLU A 157 -1.01 -9.16 13.66
N ARG A 158 -0.21 -9.23 14.74
CA ARG A 158 -0.61 -9.98 15.96
C ARG A 158 -1.87 -9.42 16.58
N GLU A 159 -1.99 -8.09 16.66
CA GLU A 159 -3.16 -7.45 17.27
C GLU A 159 -4.43 -7.67 16.43
N LEU A 160 -4.35 -7.56 15.11
CA LEU A 160 -5.47 -7.88 14.22
C LEU A 160 -5.91 -9.34 14.34
N THR A 161 -4.97 -10.26 14.48
CA THR A 161 -5.27 -11.69 14.71
C THR A 161 -5.98 -11.89 16.05
N ARG A 162 -5.50 -11.27 17.13
CA ARG A 162 -6.13 -11.33 18.47
C ARG A 162 -7.56 -10.78 18.45
N LEU A 163 -7.76 -9.61 17.83
CA LEU A 163 -9.08 -8.98 17.73
C LEU A 163 -10.07 -9.82 16.91
N SER A 164 -9.60 -10.52 15.89
CA SER A 164 -10.42 -11.41 15.08
C SER A 164 -10.93 -12.60 15.91
N GLN A 165 -10.04 -13.25 16.65
CA GLN A 165 -10.41 -14.39 17.51
C GLN A 165 -11.40 -14.02 18.62
N SER A 166 -11.30 -12.79 19.15
CA SER A 166 -12.21 -12.31 20.19
C SER A 166 -13.63 -12.02 19.69
N ARG A 167 -13.85 -11.88 18.38
CA ARG A 167 -15.16 -11.62 17.77
C ARG A 167 -15.86 -12.89 17.28
N ASP A 168 -15.14 -13.99 17.19
CA ASP A 168 -15.66 -15.30 16.78
C ASP A 168 -16.18 -16.13 17.98
N MET A 169 -16.01 -15.63 19.22
CA MET A 169 -16.52 -16.21 20.47
C MET A 169 -17.80 -15.49 20.93
#